data_551e9675ceb0f9b3672e743d3b6025c8
#
_entry.id   551e9675ceb0f9b3672e743d3b6025c8
#
_cell.length_a   1.000
_cell.length_b   1.000
_cell.length_c   1.000
_cell.angle_alpha   90.00
_cell.angle_beta   90.00
_cell.angle_gamma   90.00
#
_symmetry.space_group_name_H-M   'P 1'
#
loop_
_entity.id
_entity.type
_entity.pdbx_description
1 polymer ?
#
loop_
_entity_poly.entity_id
_entity_poly.type
_entity_poly.pdbx_seq_one_letter_code
_entity_poly.pdbx_strand_id
1 'polypeptide(L)'
;MEPNEALGIAAQVAVTLAGFAGIVVVFLPESVHQWSRVDRFRLRLLLSNSIFPLAYSLFGMLLLTIKPAPDSIWQWCSAFAAVFQVPFAIANFRTPRHFSPDEFKGVPKILFYPLFAIGIATLLLQFYNIAVLNRFWPFFAGIFVHLMAAMLQFVRLVLPRQPVIKGNLTRLDEKAKSV
;
A
#
# COMPACT_ATOMS: atom_id res chain seq x y z
N MET A 1 11.93 22.58 -5.42
CA MET A 1 11.93 21.81 -4.17
C MET A 1 13.18 20.95 -4.15
N GLU A 2 13.97 21.09 -3.15
CA GLU A 2 15.18 20.30 -2.96
C GLU A 2 14.83 18.84 -2.63
N PRO A 3 15.63 17.85 -3.07
CA PRO A 3 15.36 16.44 -2.79
C PRO A 3 15.18 16.13 -1.31
N ASN A 4 15.98 16.74 -0.45
CA ASN A 4 15.91 16.53 1.00
C ASN A 4 14.57 16.99 1.59
N GLU A 5 14.07 18.13 1.16
CA GLU A 5 12.77 18.67 1.57
C GLU A 5 11.62 17.75 1.11
N ALA A 6 11.66 17.31 -0.16
CA ALA A 6 10.66 16.39 -0.70
C ALA A 6 10.60 15.06 0.06
N LEU A 7 11.77 14.50 0.40
CA LEU A 7 11.88 13.27 1.18
C LEU A 7 11.37 13.47 2.61
N GLY A 8 11.67 14.61 3.22
CA GLY A 8 11.16 14.95 4.55
C GLY A 8 9.63 15.01 4.60
N ILE A 9 9.01 15.68 3.64
CA ILE A 9 7.54 15.73 3.51
C ILE A 9 6.96 14.33 3.29
N ALA A 10 7.56 13.54 2.40
CA ALA A 10 7.10 12.17 2.13
C ALA A 10 7.18 11.29 3.37
N ALA A 11 8.26 11.40 4.16
CA ALA A 11 8.41 10.69 5.44
C ALA A 11 7.31 11.07 6.44
N GLN A 12 6.99 12.36 6.57
CA GLN A 12 5.92 12.83 7.46
C GLN A 12 4.55 12.28 7.05
N VAL A 13 4.22 12.31 5.75
CA VAL A 13 2.97 11.74 5.24
C VAL A 13 2.92 10.23 5.49
N ALA A 14 4.02 9.52 5.28
CA ALA A 14 4.13 8.08 5.49
C ALA A 14 3.89 7.70 6.97
N VAL A 15 4.53 8.39 7.91
CA VAL A 15 4.34 8.18 9.37
C VAL A 15 2.91 8.47 9.78
N THR A 16 2.32 9.55 9.25
CA THR A 16 0.93 9.93 9.54
C THR A 16 -0.04 8.84 9.10
N LEU A 17 0.11 8.31 7.88
CA LEU A 17 -0.73 7.21 7.36
C LEU A 17 -0.58 5.92 8.18
N ALA A 18 0.66 5.56 8.55
CA ALA A 18 0.93 4.39 9.39
C ALA A 18 0.32 4.55 10.79
N GLY A 19 0.45 5.74 11.39
CA GLY A 19 -0.12 6.06 12.70
C GLY A 19 -1.64 6.00 12.71
N PHE A 20 -2.30 6.62 11.73
CA PHE A 20 -3.75 6.55 11.59
C PHE A 20 -4.24 5.12 11.34
N ALA A 21 -3.52 4.31 10.56
CA ALA A 21 -3.86 2.90 10.38
C ALA A 21 -3.85 2.15 11.71
N GLY A 22 -2.86 2.39 12.57
CA GLY A 22 -2.78 1.83 13.91
C GLY A 22 -3.97 2.25 14.79
N ILE A 23 -4.33 3.54 14.79
CA ILE A 23 -5.49 4.07 15.52
C ILE A 23 -6.78 3.38 15.07
N VAL A 24 -7.04 3.32 13.76
CA VAL A 24 -8.24 2.69 13.21
C VAL A 24 -8.35 1.23 13.65
N VAL A 25 -7.24 0.47 13.62
CA VAL A 25 -7.22 -0.93 14.04
C VAL A 25 -7.60 -1.09 15.52
N VAL A 26 -7.18 -0.19 16.40
CA VAL A 26 -7.49 -0.23 17.84
C VAL A 26 -8.95 0.08 18.12
N PHE A 27 -9.55 1.00 17.36
CA PHE A 27 -10.94 1.44 17.57
C PHE A 27 -11.98 0.61 16.82
N LEU A 28 -11.57 -0.34 15.97
CA LEU A 28 -12.53 -1.25 15.35
C LEU A 28 -13.09 -2.24 16.39
N PRO A 29 -14.42 -2.46 16.44
CA PRO A 29 -15.07 -3.31 17.44
C PRO A 29 -14.66 -4.79 17.33
N GLU A 30 -14.23 -5.23 16.16
CA GLU A 30 -13.80 -6.61 15.91
C GLU A 30 -12.28 -6.73 16.06
N SER A 31 -11.80 -7.72 16.80
CA SER A 31 -10.36 -7.99 16.88
C SER A 31 -9.81 -8.38 15.51
N VAL A 32 -8.56 -8.01 15.22
CA VAL A 32 -7.88 -8.32 13.93
C VAL A 32 -7.89 -9.83 13.63
N HIS A 33 -7.97 -10.68 14.65
CA HIS A 33 -8.04 -12.14 14.51
C HIS A 33 -9.36 -12.62 13.89
N GLN A 34 -10.45 -11.86 14.07
CA GLN A 34 -11.77 -12.14 13.51
C GLN A 34 -11.96 -11.57 12.10
N TRP A 35 -11.02 -10.76 11.63
CA TRP A 35 -11.10 -10.16 10.31
C TRP A 35 -11.01 -11.20 9.19
N SER A 36 -11.73 -10.91 8.10
CA SER A 36 -11.62 -11.71 6.87
C SER A 36 -10.17 -11.69 6.35
N ARG A 37 -9.80 -12.72 5.57
CA ARG A 37 -8.49 -12.76 4.90
C ARG A 37 -8.26 -11.53 4.02
N VAL A 38 -9.32 -11.03 3.37
CA VAL A 38 -9.28 -9.85 2.50
C VAL A 38 -8.96 -8.58 3.32
N ASP A 39 -9.51 -8.44 4.52
CA ASP A 39 -9.28 -7.24 5.33
C ASP A 39 -7.90 -7.21 5.95
N ARG A 40 -7.42 -8.38 6.40
CA ARG A 40 -6.02 -8.53 6.83
C ARG A 40 -5.05 -8.22 5.69
N PHE A 41 -5.38 -8.64 4.46
CA PHE A 41 -4.59 -8.31 3.28
C PHE A 41 -4.59 -6.79 2.99
N ARG A 42 -5.75 -6.13 3.09
CA ARG A 42 -5.87 -4.66 2.93
C ARG A 42 -5.05 -3.90 3.97
N LEU A 43 -5.15 -4.31 5.24
CA LEU A 43 -4.35 -3.71 6.31
C LEU A 43 -2.85 -3.88 6.04
N ARG A 44 -2.43 -5.09 5.65
CA ARG A 44 -1.04 -5.35 5.27
C ARG A 44 -0.59 -4.46 4.12
N LEU A 45 -1.42 -4.29 3.08
CA LEU A 45 -1.12 -3.39 1.97
C LEU A 45 -0.98 -1.94 2.42
N LEU A 46 -1.89 -1.47 3.28
CA LEU A 46 -1.85 -0.12 3.85
C LEU A 46 -0.53 0.11 4.61
N LEU A 47 -0.22 -0.77 5.57
CA LEU A 47 0.99 -0.66 6.38
C LEU A 47 2.26 -0.75 5.53
N SER A 48 2.35 -1.72 4.61
CA SER A 48 3.53 -1.84 3.74
C SER A 48 3.71 -0.62 2.85
N ASN A 49 2.62 -0.11 2.25
CA ASN A 49 2.67 1.08 1.40
C ASN A 49 2.91 2.38 2.19
N SER A 50 2.82 2.38 3.51
CA SER A 50 3.23 3.49 4.38
C SER A 50 4.67 3.34 4.86
N ILE A 51 5.08 2.12 5.27
CA ILE A 51 6.41 1.87 5.82
C ILE A 51 7.51 1.98 4.74
N PHE A 52 7.25 1.51 3.52
CA PHE A 52 8.25 1.58 2.43
C PHE A 52 8.64 3.02 2.07
N PRO A 53 7.70 3.96 1.81
CA PRO A 53 8.04 5.36 1.58
C PRO A 53 8.84 5.98 2.72
N LEU A 54 8.48 5.65 3.96
CA LEU A 54 9.23 6.11 5.13
C LEU A 54 10.69 5.62 5.07
N ALA A 55 10.88 4.31 4.89
CA ALA A 55 12.22 3.72 4.82
C ALA A 55 13.04 4.29 3.64
N TYR A 56 12.41 4.45 2.48
CA TYR A 56 13.06 5.01 1.28
C TYR A 56 13.46 6.47 1.49
N SER A 57 12.56 7.28 2.08
CA SER A 57 12.85 8.68 2.38
C SER A 57 13.99 8.83 3.38
N LEU A 58 13.97 8.06 4.47
CA LEU A 58 15.04 8.08 5.48
C LEU A 58 16.38 7.62 4.89
N PHE A 59 16.38 6.57 4.04
CA PHE A 59 17.58 6.10 3.39
C PHE A 59 18.15 7.15 2.41
N GLY A 60 17.29 7.79 1.61
CA GLY A 60 17.70 8.86 0.71
C GLY A 60 18.27 10.07 1.47
N MET A 61 17.61 10.50 2.56
CA MET A 61 18.12 11.57 3.42
C MET A 61 19.47 11.19 4.05
N LEU A 62 19.62 9.94 4.52
CA LEU A 62 20.90 9.46 5.06
C LEU A 62 22.01 9.58 4.04
N LEU A 63 21.80 9.13 2.79
CA LEU A 63 22.81 9.24 1.74
C LEU A 63 23.15 10.69 1.40
N LEU A 64 22.19 11.61 1.48
CA LEU A 64 22.40 13.04 1.25
C LEU A 64 23.25 13.72 2.34
N THR A 65 23.41 13.09 3.52
CA THR A 65 24.32 13.60 4.56
C THR A 65 25.80 13.36 4.25
N ILE A 66 26.12 12.40 3.37
CA ILE A 66 27.49 12.08 2.99
C ILE A 66 28.07 13.25 2.16
N LYS A 67 29.24 13.73 2.56
CA LYS A 67 29.94 14.83 1.88
C LYS A 67 31.34 14.36 1.42
N PRO A 68 31.70 14.51 0.14
CA PRO A 68 30.86 14.92 -0.98
C PRO A 68 29.78 13.87 -1.30
N ALA A 69 28.63 14.33 -1.82
CA ALA A 69 27.55 13.42 -2.17
C ALA A 69 28.02 12.46 -3.29
N PRO A 70 27.74 11.15 -3.16
CA PRO A 70 28.11 10.18 -4.21
C PRO A 70 27.41 10.48 -5.53
N ASP A 71 28.12 10.41 -6.65
CA ASP A 71 27.53 10.65 -7.98
C ASP A 71 26.38 9.69 -8.32
N SER A 72 26.39 8.48 -7.72
CA SER A 72 25.41 7.41 -7.95
C SER A 72 24.33 7.31 -6.85
N ILE A 73 24.09 8.38 -6.08
CA ILE A 73 23.18 8.37 -4.93
C ILE A 73 21.77 7.84 -5.27
N TRP A 74 21.21 8.25 -6.40
CA TRP A 74 19.87 7.83 -6.82
C TRP A 74 19.81 6.41 -7.35
N GLN A 75 20.92 5.88 -7.83
CA GLN A 75 21.05 4.45 -8.15
C GLN A 75 20.97 3.61 -6.87
N TRP A 76 21.68 3.99 -5.82
CA TRP A 76 21.63 3.31 -4.53
C TRP A 76 20.25 3.40 -3.88
N CYS A 77 19.61 4.57 -3.94
CA CYS A 77 18.24 4.74 -3.45
C CYS A 77 17.25 3.83 -4.20
N SER A 78 17.34 3.78 -5.52
CA SER A 78 16.49 2.92 -6.36
C SER A 78 16.78 1.44 -6.16
N ALA A 79 18.04 1.05 -5.96
CA ALA A 79 18.42 -0.33 -5.64
C ALA A 79 17.84 -0.75 -4.29
N PHE A 80 17.97 0.10 -3.27
CA PHE A 80 17.36 -0.14 -1.97
C PHE A 80 15.83 -0.30 -2.09
N ALA A 81 15.15 0.57 -2.83
CA ALA A 81 13.72 0.46 -3.07
C ALA A 81 13.36 -0.86 -3.78
N ALA A 82 14.11 -1.26 -4.83
CA ALA A 82 13.87 -2.49 -5.58
C ALA A 82 13.99 -3.75 -4.71
N VAL A 83 14.93 -3.80 -3.76
CA VAL A 83 15.11 -4.92 -2.81
C VAL A 83 13.83 -5.20 -2.02
N PHE A 84 13.07 -4.18 -1.63
CA PHE A 84 11.80 -4.35 -0.92
C PHE A 84 10.61 -4.50 -1.86
N GLN A 85 10.59 -3.80 -2.99
CA GLN A 85 9.49 -3.85 -3.95
C GLN A 85 9.37 -5.21 -4.66
N VAL A 86 10.47 -5.86 -5.00
CA VAL A 86 10.45 -7.17 -5.67
C VAL A 86 9.71 -8.23 -4.84
N PRO A 87 10.12 -8.55 -3.59
CA PRO A 87 9.41 -9.54 -2.78
C PRO A 87 7.97 -9.11 -2.48
N PHE A 88 7.73 -7.81 -2.31
CA PHE A 88 6.37 -7.29 -2.11
C PHE A 88 5.49 -7.49 -3.35
N ALA A 89 5.99 -7.24 -4.56
CA ALA A 89 5.26 -7.50 -5.80
C ALA A 89 4.94 -8.99 -5.97
N ILE A 90 5.91 -9.87 -5.69
CA ILE A 90 5.73 -11.33 -5.74
C ILE A 90 4.66 -11.78 -4.74
N ALA A 91 4.73 -11.30 -3.50
CA ALA A 91 3.75 -11.61 -2.46
C ALA A 91 2.34 -11.16 -2.85
N ASN A 92 2.20 -9.94 -3.39
CA ASN A 92 0.91 -9.40 -3.81
C ASN A 92 0.33 -10.10 -5.04
N PHE A 93 1.18 -10.63 -5.91
CA PHE A 93 0.74 -11.45 -7.04
C PHE A 93 0.26 -12.84 -6.61
N ARG A 94 0.89 -13.43 -5.59
CA ARG A 94 0.57 -14.77 -5.09
C ARG A 94 -0.63 -14.80 -4.15
N THR A 95 -0.76 -13.80 -3.27
CA THR A 95 -1.78 -13.80 -2.20
C THR A 95 -3.22 -13.92 -2.72
N PRO A 96 -3.67 -13.17 -3.75
CA PRO A 96 -5.05 -13.28 -4.24
C PRO A 96 -5.41 -14.65 -4.83
N ARG A 97 -4.42 -15.45 -5.26
CA ARG A 97 -4.64 -16.80 -5.79
C ARG A 97 -5.09 -17.79 -4.75
N HIS A 98 -4.90 -17.47 -3.48
CA HIS A 98 -5.31 -18.31 -2.34
C HIS A 98 -6.66 -17.89 -1.75
N PHE A 99 -7.32 -16.88 -2.33
CA PHE A 99 -8.67 -16.50 -1.93
C PHE A 99 -9.70 -17.43 -2.56
N SER A 100 -10.75 -17.75 -1.78
CA SER A 100 -11.91 -18.43 -2.33
C SER A 100 -12.64 -17.54 -3.37
N PRO A 101 -13.42 -18.11 -4.30
CA PRO A 101 -14.18 -17.32 -5.27
C PRO A 101 -15.09 -16.27 -4.62
N ASP A 102 -15.66 -16.57 -3.44
CA ASP A 102 -16.53 -15.65 -2.71
C ASP A 102 -15.75 -14.54 -2.02
N GLU A 103 -14.59 -14.83 -1.44
CA GLU A 103 -13.68 -13.82 -0.89
C GLU A 103 -13.18 -12.87 -1.99
N PHE A 104 -12.94 -13.39 -3.20
CA PHE A 104 -12.48 -12.59 -4.32
C PHE A 104 -13.55 -11.64 -4.89
N LYS A 105 -14.86 -11.95 -4.71
CA LYS A 105 -15.96 -11.03 -5.04
C LYS A 105 -15.90 -9.74 -4.22
N GLY A 106 -15.37 -9.78 -3.01
CA GLY A 106 -15.17 -8.61 -2.14
C GLY A 106 -13.99 -7.71 -2.55
N VAL A 107 -13.14 -8.14 -3.49
CA VAL A 107 -12.01 -7.34 -4.00
C VAL A 107 -12.45 -6.65 -5.29
N PRO A 108 -12.59 -5.31 -5.33
CA PRO A 108 -12.93 -4.61 -6.57
C PRO A 108 -11.78 -4.72 -7.57
N LYS A 109 -11.96 -5.59 -8.53
CA LYS A 109 -10.98 -5.89 -9.59
C LYS A 109 -10.54 -4.63 -10.34
N ILE A 110 -11.49 -3.70 -10.55
CA ILE A 110 -11.25 -2.43 -11.25
C ILE A 110 -10.21 -1.53 -10.55
N LEU A 111 -9.99 -1.68 -9.25
CA LEU A 111 -8.97 -0.94 -8.52
C LEU A 111 -7.69 -1.76 -8.31
N PHE A 112 -7.84 -3.07 -8.12
CA PHE A 112 -6.71 -3.95 -7.83
C PHE A 112 -5.74 -4.04 -9.00
N TYR A 113 -6.24 -4.34 -10.21
CA TYR A 113 -5.37 -4.53 -11.37
C TYR A 113 -4.64 -3.26 -11.82
N PRO A 114 -5.28 -2.07 -11.91
CA PRO A 114 -4.55 -0.84 -12.22
C PRO A 114 -3.49 -0.48 -11.19
N LEU A 115 -3.79 -0.59 -9.88
CA LEU A 115 -2.80 -0.34 -8.84
C LEU A 115 -1.62 -1.30 -8.94
N PHE A 116 -1.89 -2.57 -9.20
CA PHE A 116 -0.83 -3.57 -9.38
C PHE A 116 0.02 -3.26 -10.62
N ALA A 117 -0.61 -2.90 -11.75
CA ALA A 117 0.09 -2.50 -12.97
C ALA A 117 0.98 -1.25 -12.75
N ILE A 118 0.48 -0.23 -12.04
CA ILE A 118 1.25 0.96 -11.66
C ILE A 118 2.42 0.56 -10.75
N GLY A 119 2.22 -0.35 -9.80
CA GLY A 119 3.28 -0.87 -8.95
C GLY A 119 4.39 -1.57 -9.73
N ILE A 120 4.03 -2.38 -10.74
CA ILE A 120 5.02 -3.02 -11.63
C ILE A 120 5.73 -1.97 -12.50
N ALA A 121 5.01 -1.00 -13.06
CA ALA A 121 5.60 0.07 -13.85
C ALA A 121 6.61 0.89 -13.03
N THR A 122 6.29 1.19 -11.78
CA THR A 122 7.23 1.88 -10.87
C THR A 122 8.44 1.01 -10.52
N LEU A 123 8.28 -0.29 -10.35
CA LEU A 123 9.40 -1.21 -10.14
C LEU A 123 10.34 -1.23 -11.36
N LEU A 124 9.79 -1.32 -12.57
CA LEU A 124 10.58 -1.23 -13.81
C LEU A 124 11.28 0.11 -13.92
N LEU A 125 10.63 1.20 -13.51
CA LEU A 125 11.24 2.53 -13.48
C LEU A 125 12.42 2.59 -12.48
N GLN A 126 12.34 1.90 -11.32
CA GLN A 126 13.49 1.81 -10.42
C GLN A 126 14.67 1.09 -11.08
N PHE A 127 14.45 -0.03 -11.77
CA PHE A 127 15.52 -0.72 -12.52
C PHE A 127 16.11 0.15 -13.62
N TYR A 128 15.27 0.89 -14.34
CA TYR A 128 15.76 1.83 -15.35
C TYR A 128 16.58 2.98 -14.74
N ASN A 129 16.17 3.45 -13.54
CA ASN A 129 16.93 4.46 -12.80
C ASN A 129 18.30 3.95 -12.33
N ILE A 130 18.37 2.69 -11.92
CA ILE A 130 19.63 2.02 -11.52
C ILE A 130 20.55 1.90 -12.73
N ALA A 131 20.02 1.48 -13.88
CA ALA A 131 20.84 1.14 -15.05
C ALA A 131 21.27 2.37 -15.87
N VAL A 132 20.44 3.41 -15.95
CA VAL A 132 20.58 4.47 -16.95
C VAL A 132 20.44 5.88 -16.40
N LEU A 133 19.37 6.18 -15.66
CA LEU A 133 18.99 7.56 -15.38
C LEU A 133 19.77 8.21 -14.25
N ASN A 134 19.95 7.52 -13.13
CA ASN A 134 20.54 8.07 -11.90
C ASN A 134 19.96 9.45 -11.54
N ARG A 135 18.61 9.56 -11.48
CA ARG A 135 17.89 10.80 -11.21
C ARG A 135 17.00 10.66 -9.98
N PHE A 136 16.75 11.78 -9.31
CA PHE A 136 15.86 11.83 -8.14
C PHE A 136 14.41 11.47 -8.47
N TRP A 137 13.87 12.03 -9.57
CA TRP A 137 12.44 11.92 -9.86
C TRP A 137 11.92 10.48 -10.04
N PRO A 138 12.66 9.50 -10.64
CA PRO A 138 12.15 8.14 -10.73
C PRO A 138 12.06 7.46 -9.37
N PHE A 139 13.05 7.71 -8.51
CA PHE A 139 13.04 7.23 -7.14
C PHE A 139 11.85 7.82 -6.36
N PHE A 140 11.66 9.14 -6.45
CA PHE A 140 10.54 9.82 -5.78
C PHE A 140 9.18 9.42 -6.34
N ALA A 141 9.05 9.12 -7.64
CA ALA A 141 7.83 8.58 -8.23
C ALA A 141 7.42 7.24 -7.57
N GLY A 142 8.37 6.37 -7.23
CA GLY A 142 8.11 5.16 -6.45
C GLY A 142 7.52 5.47 -5.08
N ILE A 143 8.12 6.41 -4.35
CA ILE A 143 7.62 6.88 -3.05
C ILE A 143 6.18 7.41 -3.19
N PHE A 144 5.94 8.28 -4.16
CA PHE A 144 4.63 8.87 -4.41
C PHE A 144 3.56 7.82 -4.68
N VAL A 145 3.84 6.83 -5.54
CA VAL A 145 2.88 5.75 -5.85
C VAL A 145 2.54 4.91 -4.62
N HIS A 146 3.52 4.60 -3.78
CA HIS A 146 3.25 3.91 -2.51
C HIS A 146 2.36 4.73 -1.57
N LEU A 147 2.61 6.04 -1.43
CA LEU A 147 1.78 6.93 -0.60
C LEU A 147 0.34 7.01 -1.14
N MET A 148 0.16 7.15 -2.46
CA MET A 148 -1.16 7.14 -3.07
C MET A 148 -1.90 5.81 -2.86
N ALA A 149 -1.19 4.68 -2.98
CA ALA A 149 -1.75 3.37 -2.70
C ALA A 149 -2.15 3.22 -1.22
N ALA A 150 -1.34 3.73 -0.29
CA ALA A 150 -1.66 3.75 1.14
C ALA A 150 -2.91 4.60 1.42
N MET A 151 -3.01 5.80 0.86
CA MET A 151 -4.19 6.68 1.01
C MET A 151 -5.47 5.98 0.51
N LEU A 152 -5.42 5.35 -0.66
CA LEU A 152 -6.56 4.60 -1.20
C LEU A 152 -6.98 3.43 -0.31
N GLN A 153 -6.01 2.70 0.25
CA GLN A 153 -6.31 1.60 1.17
C GLN A 153 -6.87 2.12 2.50
N PHE A 154 -6.36 3.25 2.99
CA PHE A 154 -6.86 3.90 4.21
C PHE A 154 -8.32 4.32 4.06
N VAL A 155 -8.67 5.03 2.99
CA VAL A 155 -10.06 5.43 2.69
C VAL A 155 -10.98 4.21 2.67
N ARG A 156 -10.55 3.11 2.07
CA ARG A 156 -11.34 1.86 1.99
C ARG A 156 -11.45 1.11 3.33
N LEU A 157 -10.51 1.34 4.24
CA LEU A 157 -10.57 0.75 5.57
C LEU A 157 -11.54 1.53 6.47
N VAL A 158 -11.58 2.85 6.32
CA VAL A 158 -12.39 3.77 7.14
C VAL A 158 -13.84 3.84 6.66
N LEU A 159 -14.08 3.79 5.34
CA LEU A 159 -15.45 3.82 4.80
C LEU A 159 -16.20 2.57 5.24
N PRO A 160 -17.34 2.75 5.97
CA PRO A 160 -18.11 1.63 6.50
C PRO A 160 -18.60 0.74 5.36
N ARG A 161 -18.41 -0.57 5.55
CA ARG A 161 -19.08 -1.56 4.70
C ARG A 161 -20.57 -1.41 4.91
N GLN A 162 -21.33 -1.20 3.85
CA GLN A 162 -22.78 -1.33 3.96
C GLN A 162 -23.09 -2.75 4.46
N PRO A 163 -23.74 -2.91 5.62
CA PRO A 163 -24.15 -4.23 6.07
C PRO A 163 -25.04 -4.82 4.97
N VAL A 164 -24.74 -6.05 4.59
CA VAL A 164 -25.58 -6.81 3.65
C VAL A 164 -26.90 -7.15 4.39
N ILE A 165 -27.84 -6.21 4.39
CA ILE A 165 -29.17 -6.33 5.01
C ILE A 165 -30.04 -7.37 4.26
N LYS A 166 -29.56 -7.93 3.14
CA LYS A 166 -30.34 -8.86 2.31
C LYS A 166 -30.69 -10.23 2.93
N GLY A 167 -30.00 -10.65 4.02
CA GLY A 167 -30.25 -11.97 4.58
C GLY A 167 -31.38 -12.08 5.59
N ASN A 168 -31.78 -10.95 6.22
CA ASN A 168 -32.80 -11.00 7.27
C ASN A 168 -34.23 -10.74 6.79
N LEU A 169 -34.39 -9.98 5.70
CA LEU A 169 -35.73 -9.71 5.15
C LEU A 169 -36.32 -10.97 4.52
N THR A 170 -35.55 -11.75 3.79
CA THR A 170 -36.02 -13.01 3.19
C THR A 170 -36.41 -14.06 4.26
N ARG A 171 -35.69 -14.12 5.39
CA ARG A 171 -36.06 -15.03 6.51
C ARG A 171 -37.33 -14.59 7.26
N LEU A 172 -37.58 -13.29 7.32
CA LEU A 172 -38.81 -12.76 7.93
C LEU A 172 -40.02 -12.98 7.02
N ASP A 173 -39.84 -12.82 5.70
CA ASP A 173 -40.89 -13.10 4.72
C ASP A 173 -41.21 -14.59 4.60
N GLU A 174 -40.23 -15.50 4.72
CA GLU A 174 -40.49 -16.95 4.78
C GLU A 174 -41.24 -17.36 6.07
N LYS A 175 -40.85 -16.77 7.21
CA LYS A 175 -41.59 -17.02 8.48
C LYS A 175 -43.00 -16.46 8.47
N ALA A 176 -43.24 -15.33 7.82
CA ALA A 176 -44.57 -14.73 7.69
C ALA A 176 -45.51 -15.51 6.75
N LYS A 177 -44.93 -16.27 5.81
CA LYS A 177 -45.73 -17.13 4.87
C LYS A 177 -46.01 -18.53 5.41
N SER A 178 -45.41 -18.92 6.55
CA SER A 178 -45.58 -20.25 7.15
C SER A 178 -46.53 -20.25 8.35
N VAL A 179 -47.21 -19.14 8.65
CA VAL A 179 -48.29 -18.94 9.60
C VAL A 179 -49.58 -18.66 8.85
#